data_bf990836a9e4e8efeb88154dfca1ac23
#
_entry.id   bf990836a9e4e8efeb88154dfca1ac23
#
_cell.length_a   1.000
_cell.length_b   1.000
_cell.length_c   1.000
_cell.angle_alpha   90.00
_cell.angle_beta   90.00
_cell.angle_gamma   90.00
#
_symmetry.space_group_name_H-M   'P 1'
#
loop_
_entity.id
_entity.type
_entity.pdbx_description
1 polymer ?
#
loop_
_entity_poly.entity_id
_entity_poly.type
_entity_poly.pdbx_seq_one_letter_code
_entity_poly.pdbx_strand_id
1 'polypeptide(L)'
;MSGCKSKSRFVGSTEFRSTPKAALFCFRKTPEAIISCMRQYHDLLRLVLEKGQPRADRTGTGTLSIFGAQARFDLRENFPLLTTKKLHLRSIIYELLWFLRGERNVRYLQENKVTIWDEWADKTTGDLGPVYGKQWRNWVKSSKPRQGDDSSATQQTLFDVGELTGAATGITPMGPRLRRSTHGIDQIAKVIQEIKTNPDSRRLIVSAWNVADIDSMALPPCHVLFQFYVQDGELSCQLYQRSADLFLGVPFNIASYSLLTLMVAQVCDQRPGEFVHTFGDLHLYQNHLEKAREQLSRDCRPLPRMRLNPAVKTIDDFKFEDFELIGYDPHPAIKAPIAV
;
A
#
# COMPACT_ATOMS: atom_id res chain seq x y z
N MET A 1 -15.07 84.41 22.14
CA MET A 1 -15.27 83.62 23.36
C MET A 1 -14.87 82.19 23.07
N SER A 2 -13.77 81.82 23.63
CA SER A 2 -13.40 80.63 24.35
C SER A 2 -13.75 79.31 23.63
N GLY A 3 -12.91 78.50 23.14
CA GLY A 3 -11.69 77.97 23.73
C GLY A 3 -11.88 76.52 24.06
N CYS A 4 -11.25 75.64 23.43
CA CYS A 4 -10.50 74.57 24.12
C CYS A 4 -9.84 73.61 23.13
N LYS A 5 -8.55 73.52 23.28
CA LYS A 5 -7.68 72.54 22.59
C LYS A 5 -7.72 71.22 23.34
N SER A 6 -7.73 70.10 22.65
CA SER A 6 -7.12 68.90 23.19
C SER A 6 -6.38 68.12 22.09
N LYS A 7 -5.11 67.92 22.36
CA LYS A 7 -4.17 67.07 21.60
C LYS A 7 -4.46 65.58 21.89
N SER A 8 -4.52 64.75 20.88
CA SER A 8 -4.30 63.32 21.07
C SER A 8 -3.25 62.82 20.11
N ARG A 9 -2.35 62.01 20.67
CA ARG A 9 -1.13 61.49 20.11
C ARG A 9 -1.33 60.46 19.01
N PHE A 10 -0.51 60.49 18.02
CA PHE A 10 -0.22 59.44 17.09
C PHE A 10 0.25 58.15 17.83
N VAL A 11 -0.35 57.02 17.52
CA VAL A 11 0.21 55.69 17.76
C VAL A 11 0.28 54.99 16.41
N GLY A 12 1.51 54.54 16.09
CA GLY A 12 1.88 54.01 14.80
C GLY A 12 1.19 52.68 14.47
N SER A 13 0.76 52.59 13.25
CA SER A 13 0.29 51.37 12.63
C SER A 13 1.48 50.56 12.14
N THR A 14 1.74 49.42 12.78
CA THR A 14 2.64 48.39 12.27
C THR A 14 1.99 47.67 11.09
N GLU A 15 2.54 47.85 9.92
CA GLU A 15 2.20 47.07 8.73
C GLU A 15 2.47 45.58 8.95
N PHE A 16 1.41 44.78 8.98
CA PHE A 16 1.51 43.34 8.87
C PHE A 16 1.82 42.99 7.41
N ARG A 17 3.05 42.57 7.14
CA ARG A 17 3.42 41.95 5.86
C ARG A 17 2.64 40.67 5.67
N SER A 18 1.78 40.67 4.67
CA SER A 18 1.04 39.48 4.22
C SER A 18 2.01 38.43 3.66
N THR A 19 2.05 37.27 4.31
CA THR A 19 2.64 36.04 3.77
C THR A 19 1.89 35.59 2.51
N PRO A 20 2.57 35.06 1.49
CA PRO A 20 1.91 34.61 0.27
C PRO A 20 0.96 33.47 0.57
N LYS A 21 -0.31 33.64 0.19
CA LYS A 21 -1.34 32.61 0.22
C LYS A 21 -0.87 31.40 -0.58
N ALA A 22 -0.82 30.24 0.08
CA ALA A 22 -0.69 28.96 -0.60
C ALA A 22 -1.76 28.86 -1.70
N ALA A 23 -1.31 28.76 -2.94
CA ALA A 23 -2.20 28.60 -4.07
C ALA A 23 -2.88 27.24 -3.95
N LEU A 24 -4.13 27.25 -3.52
CA LEU A 24 -5.04 26.12 -3.65
C LEU A 24 -5.24 25.89 -5.15
N PHE A 25 -4.58 24.91 -5.73
CA PHE A 25 -4.81 24.48 -7.11
C PHE A 25 -6.24 23.91 -7.22
N CYS A 26 -7.18 24.79 -7.49
CA CYS A 26 -8.53 24.40 -7.87
C CYS A 26 -8.48 23.94 -9.33
N PHE A 27 -8.45 22.64 -9.58
CA PHE A 27 -8.55 22.08 -10.94
C PHE A 27 -9.96 22.36 -11.46
N ARG A 28 -10.10 23.37 -12.36
CA ARG A 28 -11.30 23.54 -13.18
C ARG A 28 -11.43 22.34 -14.13
N LYS A 29 -12.49 21.56 -13.98
CA LYS A 29 -12.92 20.54 -14.95
C LYS A 29 -13.33 21.24 -16.23
N THR A 30 -12.57 21.08 -17.31
CA THR A 30 -13.02 21.36 -18.68
C THR A 30 -13.90 20.19 -19.14
N PRO A 31 -15.00 20.42 -19.88
CA PRO A 31 -15.90 19.38 -20.36
C PRO A 31 -15.44 18.77 -21.69
N GLU A 32 -14.18 18.41 -21.82
CA GLU A 32 -13.74 17.45 -22.83
C GLU A 32 -13.80 16.08 -22.17
N ALA A 33 -14.33 15.08 -22.87
CA ALA A 33 -14.42 13.70 -22.40
C ALA A 33 -13.06 13.31 -21.79
N ILE A 34 -12.98 13.37 -20.46
CA ILE A 34 -11.75 13.07 -19.73
C ILE A 34 -11.50 11.59 -19.99
N ILE A 35 -10.63 11.30 -20.95
CA ILE A 35 -10.08 9.95 -21.12
C ILE A 35 -9.43 9.65 -19.77
N SER A 36 -10.12 8.84 -18.97
CA SER A 36 -9.58 8.37 -17.70
C SER A 36 -8.30 7.60 -18.02
N CYS A 37 -7.16 8.17 -17.69
CA CYS A 37 -5.86 7.53 -17.88
C CYS A 37 -5.07 7.57 -16.57
N MET A 38 -3.99 6.81 -16.52
CA MET A 38 -3.11 6.74 -15.35
C MET A 38 -2.20 7.97 -15.21
N ARG A 39 -2.78 9.19 -15.31
CA ARG A 39 -2.02 10.46 -15.22
C ARG A 39 -1.16 10.50 -13.95
N GLN A 40 -1.70 10.05 -12.82
CA GLN A 40 -1.00 10.04 -11.54
C GLN A 40 0.31 9.24 -11.62
N TYR A 41 0.32 8.11 -12.31
CA TYR A 41 1.54 7.32 -12.53
C TYR A 41 2.52 8.04 -13.47
N HIS A 42 2.03 8.66 -14.54
CA HIS A 42 2.89 9.42 -15.45
C HIS A 42 3.50 10.65 -14.76
N ASP A 43 2.77 11.27 -13.85
CA ASP A 43 3.28 12.40 -13.06
C ASP A 43 4.39 11.94 -12.09
N LEU A 44 4.30 10.72 -11.54
CA LEU A 44 5.40 10.12 -10.77
C LEU A 44 6.63 9.86 -11.64
N LEU A 45 6.46 9.35 -12.88
CA LEU A 45 7.57 9.17 -13.82
C LEU A 45 8.26 10.49 -14.14
N ARG A 46 7.50 11.55 -14.46
CA ARG A 46 8.04 12.90 -14.71
C ARG A 46 8.76 13.42 -13.49
N LEU A 47 8.15 13.29 -12.32
CA LEU A 47 8.71 13.75 -11.06
C LEU A 47 10.10 13.14 -10.80
N VAL A 48 10.25 11.82 -10.99
CA VAL A 48 11.56 11.15 -10.76
C VAL A 48 12.55 11.52 -11.86
N LEU A 49 12.14 11.62 -13.13
CA LEU A 49 13.02 12.01 -14.23
C LEU A 49 13.54 13.45 -14.10
N GLU A 50 12.72 14.37 -13.57
CA GLU A 50 13.04 15.80 -13.46
C GLU A 50 13.75 16.16 -12.14
N LYS A 51 13.38 15.50 -11.03
CA LYS A 51 13.82 15.88 -9.68
C LYS A 51 14.57 14.78 -8.93
N GLY A 52 14.60 13.55 -9.47
CA GLY A 52 15.27 12.43 -8.85
C GLY A 52 16.78 12.68 -8.70
N GLN A 53 17.32 12.30 -7.55
CA GLN A 53 18.75 12.39 -7.29
C GLN A 53 19.42 11.04 -7.57
N PRO A 54 20.64 11.06 -8.15
CA PRO A 54 21.41 9.83 -8.36
C PRO A 54 21.69 9.13 -7.02
N ARG A 55 21.46 7.81 -6.98
CA ARG A 55 21.71 7.00 -5.80
C ARG A 55 22.28 5.65 -6.20
N ALA A 56 23.29 5.20 -5.48
CA ALA A 56 23.77 3.82 -5.59
C ALA A 56 22.74 2.85 -5.01
N ASP A 57 22.71 1.64 -5.55
CA ASP A 57 21.84 0.57 -5.09
C ASP A 57 22.61 -0.75 -4.94
N ARG A 58 21.98 -1.75 -4.35
CA ARG A 58 22.56 -3.07 -4.09
C ARG A 58 23.00 -3.80 -5.37
N THR A 59 22.33 -3.54 -6.49
CA THR A 59 22.58 -4.23 -7.77
C THR A 59 23.72 -3.62 -8.56
N GLY A 60 24.23 -2.45 -8.15
CA GLY A 60 25.25 -1.70 -8.87
C GLY A 60 24.76 -0.99 -10.15
N THR A 61 23.46 -1.11 -10.48
CA THR A 61 22.88 -0.44 -11.66
C THR A 61 22.79 1.06 -11.46
N GLY A 62 22.55 1.53 -10.23
CA GLY A 62 22.25 2.90 -9.88
C GLY A 62 20.81 3.31 -10.18
N THR A 63 20.32 4.30 -9.49
CA THR A 63 18.96 4.80 -9.62
C THR A 63 18.90 6.32 -9.65
N LEU A 64 17.79 6.87 -10.19
CA LEU A 64 17.27 8.19 -9.81
C LEU A 64 16.19 7.97 -8.78
N SER A 65 16.27 8.65 -7.63
CA SER A 65 15.39 8.42 -6.49
C SER A 65 14.82 9.71 -5.92
N ILE A 66 13.58 9.63 -5.44
CA ILE A 66 12.91 10.65 -4.62
C ILE A 66 12.41 9.97 -3.35
N PHE A 67 12.60 10.62 -2.20
CA PHE A 67 12.05 10.15 -0.94
C PHE A 67 10.73 10.83 -0.62
N GLY A 68 9.69 10.03 -0.51
CA GLY A 68 8.33 10.49 -0.20
C GLY A 68 7.55 10.97 -1.42
N ALA A 69 6.53 10.20 -1.82
CA ALA A 69 5.55 10.56 -2.84
C ALA A 69 4.23 9.84 -2.57
N GLN A 70 3.15 10.30 -3.19
CA GLN A 70 1.84 9.66 -3.07
C GLN A 70 1.05 9.83 -4.37
N ALA A 71 0.29 8.81 -4.74
CA ALA A 71 -0.68 8.84 -5.84
C ALA A 71 -2.03 8.26 -5.38
N ARG A 72 -3.13 8.74 -5.99
CA ARG A 72 -4.50 8.28 -5.70
C ARG A 72 -5.18 7.81 -6.97
N PHE A 73 -5.89 6.70 -6.88
CA PHE A 73 -6.59 6.05 -7.98
C PHE A 73 -8.04 5.81 -7.58
N ASP A 74 -8.96 6.38 -8.33
CA ASP A 74 -10.41 6.17 -8.15
C ASP A 74 -10.78 4.78 -8.69
N LEU A 75 -11.39 3.94 -7.87
CA LEU A 75 -11.79 2.57 -8.21
C LEU A 75 -13.29 2.42 -8.48
N ARG A 76 -14.07 3.50 -8.41
CA ARG A 76 -15.54 3.45 -8.52
C ARG A 76 -16.01 3.00 -9.89
N GLU A 77 -15.32 3.44 -10.95
CA GLU A 77 -15.74 3.13 -12.32
C GLU A 77 -14.68 2.38 -13.13
N ASN A 78 -13.40 2.64 -12.88
CA ASN A 78 -12.31 2.15 -13.68
C ASN A 78 -11.28 1.38 -12.85
N PHE A 79 -10.61 0.44 -13.51
CA PHE A 79 -9.50 -0.30 -12.92
C PHE A 79 -8.16 0.31 -13.34
N PRO A 80 -7.28 0.73 -12.41
CA PRO A 80 -6.04 1.43 -12.74
C PRO A 80 -4.96 0.46 -13.27
N LEU A 81 -5.15 0.00 -14.50
CA LEU A 81 -4.20 -0.81 -15.23
C LEU A 81 -3.62 0.02 -16.39
N LEU A 82 -2.30 0.14 -16.46
CA LEU A 82 -1.64 0.99 -17.44
C LEU A 82 -2.03 0.65 -18.88
N THR A 83 -2.32 1.69 -19.66
CA THR A 83 -2.58 1.57 -21.09
C THR A 83 -1.40 2.04 -21.96
N THR A 84 -0.46 2.79 -21.40
CA THR A 84 0.76 3.23 -22.12
C THR A 84 1.83 2.14 -22.27
N LYS A 85 1.70 1.04 -21.54
CA LYS A 85 2.37 -0.24 -21.81
C LYS A 85 1.53 -1.40 -21.29
N LYS A 86 1.53 -2.51 -22.04
CA LYS A 86 0.83 -3.73 -21.64
C LYS A 86 1.46 -4.34 -20.38
N LEU A 87 0.61 -4.63 -19.38
CA LEU A 87 0.98 -5.38 -18.18
C LEU A 87 0.51 -6.84 -18.27
N HIS A 88 1.20 -7.73 -17.58
CA HIS A 88 0.85 -9.15 -17.53
C HIS A 88 -0.11 -9.42 -16.37
N LEU A 89 -1.41 -9.12 -16.59
CA LEU A 89 -2.45 -9.22 -15.56
C LEU A 89 -2.52 -10.61 -14.90
N ARG A 90 -2.25 -11.68 -15.68
CA ARG A 90 -2.23 -13.05 -15.14
C ARG A 90 -1.26 -13.16 -13.95
N SER A 91 -0.04 -12.62 -14.08
CA SER A 91 0.92 -12.65 -12.97
C SER A 91 0.42 -11.86 -11.76
N ILE A 92 -0.21 -10.71 -11.98
CA ILE A 92 -0.75 -9.88 -10.90
C ILE A 92 -1.82 -10.62 -10.10
N ILE A 93 -2.77 -11.28 -10.79
CA ILE A 93 -3.85 -12.03 -10.14
C ILE A 93 -3.28 -13.22 -9.36
N TYR A 94 -2.43 -14.05 -10.00
CA TYR A 94 -1.89 -15.23 -9.32
C TYR A 94 -0.97 -14.88 -8.15
N GLU A 95 -0.18 -13.80 -8.24
CA GLU A 95 0.62 -13.32 -7.12
C GLU A 95 -0.27 -12.89 -5.94
N LEU A 96 -1.34 -12.13 -6.19
CA LEU A 96 -2.28 -11.72 -5.15
C LEU A 96 -2.97 -12.92 -4.51
N LEU A 97 -3.45 -13.88 -5.31
CA LEU A 97 -4.04 -15.12 -4.81
C LEU A 97 -3.04 -15.93 -3.98
N TRP A 98 -1.79 -15.99 -4.40
CA TRP A 98 -0.71 -16.65 -3.67
C TRP A 98 -0.46 -15.98 -2.30
N PHE A 99 -0.43 -14.64 -2.23
CA PHE A 99 -0.36 -13.92 -0.95
C PHE A 99 -1.56 -14.24 -0.05
N LEU A 100 -2.77 -14.23 -0.61
CA LEU A 100 -4.00 -14.52 0.15
C LEU A 100 -4.06 -15.98 0.64
N ARG A 101 -3.42 -16.92 -0.02
CA ARG A 101 -3.28 -18.31 0.43
C ARG A 101 -2.29 -18.46 1.60
N GLY A 102 -1.52 -17.43 1.92
CA GLY A 102 -0.51 -17.48 2.98
C GLY A 102 0.69 -18.35 2.64
N GLU A 103 0.88 -18.64 1.36
CA GLU A 103 1.95 -19.50 0.87
C GLU A 103 3.28 -18.74 0.82
N ARG A 104 4.38 -19.46 0.88
CA ARG A 104 5.74 -18.95 0.83
C ARG A 104 6.60 -19.66 -0.22
N ASN A 105 6.04 -20.71 -0.87
CA ASN A 105 6.69 -21.48 -1.90
C ASN A 105 6.18 -21.07 -3.27
N VAL A 106 7.09 -20.94 -4.24
CA VAL A 106 6.76 -20.48 -5.61
C VAL A 106 6.05 -21.53 -6.46
N ARG A 107 5.90 -22.76 -6.00
CA ARG A 107 5.30 -23.87 -6.78
C ARG A 107 3.93 -23.50 -7.35
N TYR A 108 3.03 -22.92 -6.54
CA TYR A 108 1.73 -22.48 -7.01
C TYR A 108 1.83 -21.47 -8.16
N LEU A 109 2.78 -20.54 -8.10
CA LEU A 109 3.01 -19.57 -9.16
C LEU A 109 3.53 -20.27 -10.43
N GLN A 110 4.51 -21.18 -10.31
CA GLN A 110 5.10 -21.91 -11.42
C GLN A 110 4.10 -22.83 -12.13
N GLU A 111 3.26 -23.55 -11.38
CA GLU A 111 2.14 -24.36 -11.92
C GLU A 111 1.19 -23.50 -12.75
N ASN A 112 1.06 -22.23 -12.42
CA ASN A 112 0.27 -21.24 -13.13
C ASN A 112 1.07 -20.41 -14.15
N LYS A 113 2.29 -20.82 -14.50
CA LYS A 113 3.19 -20.16 -15.48
C LYS A 113 3.53 -18.72 -15.10
N VAL A 114 3.69 -18.45 -13.81
CA VAL A 114 4.13 -17.17 -13.24
C VAL A 114 5.49 -17.39 -12.60
N THR A 115 6.49 -16.64 -13.08
CA THR A 115 7.92 -16.83 -12.72
C THR A 115 8.53 -15.61 -12.04
N ILE A 116 7.70 -14.62 -11.69
CA ILE A 116 8.18 -13.32 -11.18
C ILE A 116 8.89 -13.39 -9.83
N TRP A 117 8.87 -14.54 -9.15
CA TRP A 117 9.54 -14.79 -7.87
C TRP A 117 10.66 -15.83 -7.95
N ASP A 118 10.89 -16.46 -9.12
CA ASP A 118 11.83 -17.57 -9.27
C ASP A 118 13.29 -17.17 -8.95
N GLU A 119 13.66 -15.91 -9.17
CA GLU A 119 15.04 -15.45 -8.94
C GLU A 119 15.41 -15.39 -7.45
N TRP A 120 14.44 -15.12 -6.59
CA TRP A 120 14.63 -15.04 -5.13
C TRP A 120 14.37 -16.35 -4.40
N ALA A 121 13.67 -17.28 -5.03
CA ALA A 121 13.34 -18.57 -4.42
C ALA A 121 14.57 -19.45 -4.28
N ASP A 122 14.63 -20.22 -3.18
CA ASP A 122 15.61 -21.28 -3.02
C ASP A 122 15.51 -22.25 -4.20
N LYS A 123 16.62 -22.49 -4.86
CA LYS A 123 16.65 -23.23 -6.14
C LYS A 123 16.29 -24.72 -5.99
N THR A 124 16.37 -25.26 -4.78
CA THR A 124 16.07 -26.68 -4.50
C THR A 124 14.64 -26.86 -4.01
N THR A 125 14.22 -26.00 -3.09
CA THR A 125 12.92 -26.15 -2.40
C THR A 125 11.83 -25.24 -2.96
N GLY A 126 12.19 -24.15 -3.62
CA GLY A 126 11.25 -23.10 -4.06
C GLY A 126 10.73 -22.21 -2.93
N ASP A 127 11.34 -22.29 -1.73
CA ASP A 127 10.92 -21.53 -0.56
C ASP A 127 11.49 -20.11 -0.59
N LEU A 128 10.70 -19.12 -0.16
CA LEU A 128 11.06 -17.70 -0.03
C LEU A 128 11.18 -17.26 1.44
N GLY A 129 10.97 -18.18 2.38
CA GLY A 129 10.84 -17.83 3.77
C GLY A 129 9.48 -17.15 4.09
N PRO A 130 9.36 -16.50 5.26
CA PRO A 130 8.08 -15.99 5.77
C PRO A 130 7.69 -14.65 5.13
N VAL A 131 7.67 -14.55 3.78
CA VAL A 131 7.32 -13.35 3.03
C VAL A 131 5.83 -13.02 3.09
N TYR A 132 5.41 -11.92 2.53
CA TYR A 132 4.07 -11.32 2.43
C TYR A 132 2.89 -12.18 2.89
N GLY A 133 2.52 -13.21 2.14
CA GLY A 133 1.34 -14.05 2.41
C GLY A 133 1.42 -14.73 3.76
N LYS A 134 2.59 -15.22 4.15
CA LYS A 134 2.81 -15.81 5.47
C LYS A 134 2.56 -14.79 6.59
N GLN A 135 2.98 -13.56 6.44
CA GLN A 135 2.73 -12.51 7.41
C GLN A 135 1.26 -12.09 7.44
N TRP A 136 0.61 -11.98 6.29
CA TRP A 136 -0.80 -11.60 6.21
C TRP A 136 -1.75 -12.63 6.82
N ARG A 137 -1.47 -13.94 6.59
CA ARG A 137 -2.39 -15.03 6.93
C ARG A 137 -2.01 -15.81 8.18
N ASN A 138 -0.76 -15.72 8.60
CA ASN A 138 -0.27 -16.51 9.74
C ASN A 138 0.94 -15.82 10.41
N TRP A 139 0.71 -14.60 10.93
CA TRP A 139 1.71 -13.87 11.70
C TRP A 139 2.01 -14.61 12.99
N VAL A 140 3.21 -15.18 13.12
CA VAL A 140 3.66 -15.92 14.30
C VAL A 140 4.63 -15.06 15.09
N LYS A 141 4.44 -14.99 16.41
CA LYS A 141 5.48 -14.47 17.28
C LYS A 141 6.62 -15.49 17.30
N SER A 142 7.80 -15.14 16.78
CA SER A 142 8.96 -16.03 16.79
C SER A 142 9.25 -16.45 18.22
N SER A 143 8.97 -17.72 18.55
CA SER A 143 9.34 -18.33 19.80
C SER A 143 10.59 -19.20 19.61
N LYS A 144 11.70 -18.62 19.14
CA LYS A 144 12.99 -19.24 19.44
C LYS A 144 13.30 -18.91 20.88
N PRO A 145 13.39 -19.90 21.81
CA PRO A 145 14.01 -19.67 23.09
C PRO A 145 15.43 -19.15 22.82
N ARG A 146 15.80 -18.01 23.38
CA ARG A 146 17.21 -17.66 23.47
C ARG A 146 17.87 -18.79 24.26
N GLN A 147 18.69 -19.59 23.59
CA GLN A 147 19.60 -20.50 24.28
C GLN A 147 20.53 -19.64 25.13
N GLY A 148 20.35 -19.65 26.47
CA GLY A 148 21.29 -19.08 27.41
C GLY A 148 20.84 -17.91 28.26
N ASP A 149 19.57 -17.83 28.68
CA ASP A 149 19.19 -16.97 29.83
C ASP A 149 18.62 -17.82 30.96
N ASP A 150 19.55 -18.45 31.67
CA ASP A 150 19.34 -18.88 33.05
C ASP A 150 19.75 -17.69 33.94
N SER A 151 18.89 -16.69 34.01
CA SER A 151 18.93 -15.66 35.04
C SER A 151 17.52 -15.15 35.30
N SER A 152 17.05 -15.45 36.47
CA SER A 152 15.89 -14.87 37.14
C SER A 152 16.03 -13.36 37.27
N ALA A 153 15.84 -12.64 36.16
CA ALA A 153 15.65 -11.21 36.18
C ALA A 153 14.16 -10.93 36.00
N THR A 154 13.49 -10.73 37.12
CA THR A 154 12.17 -10.10 37.18
C THR A 154 12.25 -8.77 36.46
N GLN A 155 11.69 -8.70 35.26
CA GLN A 155 11.53 -7.45 34.53
C GLN A 155 10.44 -6.64 35.26
N GLN A 156 10.88 -5.80 36.21
CA GLN A 156 10.03 -4.78 36.81
C GLN A 156 9.51 -3.87 35.68
N THR A 157 8.20 -3.92 35.49
CA THR A 157 7.51 -2.99 34.58
C THR A 157 7.60 -1.58 35.16
N LEU A 158 8.00 -0.61 34.31
CA LEU A 158 8.23 0.80 34.66
C LEU A 158 6.95 1.57 35.07
N PHE A 159 5.88 0.89 35.42
CA PHE A 159 4.59 1.45 35.86
C PHE A 159 4.04 0.72 37.08
N ASP A 160 4.85 0.63 38.17
CA ASP A 160 4.29 0.44 39.52
C ASP A 160 3.90 1.82 40.05
N VAL A 161 2.69 2.25 39.72
CA VAL A 161 2.04 3.37 40.41
C VAL A 161 1.38 2.79 41.66
N GLY A 162 1.89 3.23 42.80
CA GLY A 162 1.49 2.79 44.12
C GLY A 162 -0.02 2.78 44.31
N GLU A 163 -0.43 1.87 45.19
CA GLU A 163 -1.77 1.75 45.73
C GLU A 163 -2.34 3.10 46.20
N LEU A 164 -3.36 3.58 45.50
CA LEU A 164 -4.31 4.52 46.02
C LEU A 164 -5.63 3.77 46.25
N THR A 165 -5.90 3.47 47.49
CA THR A 165 -7.18 2.98 48.00
C THR A 165 -8.30 3.98 47.72
N GLY A 166 -9.38 3.53 47.09
CA GLY A 166 -10.67 4.20 47.20
C GLY A 166 -11.50 4.26 45.94
N ALA A 167 -12.66 3.60 46.01
CA ALA A 167 -13.89 3.79 45.25
C ALA A 167 -14.02 3.16 43.88
N ALA A 168 -14.87 2.17 43.82
CA ALA A 168 -15.41 1.48 42.65
C ALA A 168 -16.04 2.42 41.64
N THR A 169 -15.52 2.40 40.39
CA THR A 169 -16.31 2.71 39.21
C THR A 169 -16.17 1.53 38.26
N GLY A 170 -17.32 0.93 37.91
CA GLY A 170 -17.43 -0.30 37.15
C GLY A 170 -16.85 -0.17 35.76
N ILE A 171 -15.65 -0.72 35.56
CA ILE A 171 -15.12 -1.05 34.24
C ILE A 171 -15.47 -2.53 34.00
N THR A 172 -16.46 -2.75 33.18
CA THR A 172 -16.82 -4.08 32.67
C THR A 172 -15.56 -4.74 32.10
N PRO A 173 -15.24 -6.00 32.47
CA PRO A 173 -14.09 -6.69 31.87
C PRO A 173 -14.36 -6.86 30.39
N MET A 174 -13.43 -6.36 29.56
CA MET A 174 -13.38 -6.67 28.14
C MET A 174 -13.55 -8.17 27.91
N GLY A 175 -14.42 -8.53 26.98
CA GLY A 175 -14.88 -9.86 26.65
C GLY A 175 -13.82 -10.97 26.55
N PRO A 176 -14.20 -12.20 26.29
CA PRO A 176 -13.42 -13.38 26.59
C PRO A 176 -12.00 -13.31 26.02
N ARG A 177 -10.99 -13.48 26.88
CA ARG A 177 -9.58 -13.60 26.47
C ARG A 177 -9.51 -14.70 25.41
N LEU A 178 -9.24 -14.29 24.18
CA LEU A 178 -8.95 -15.21 23.08
C LEU A 178 -7.90 -16.21 23.56
N ARG A 179 -8.26 -17.50 23.58
CA ARG A 179 -7.32 -18.59 23.84
C ARG A 179 -6.10 -18.37 22.95
N ARG A 180 -4.89 -18.40 23.50
CA ARG A 180 -3.64 -18.42 22.73
C ARG A 180 -3.71 -19.61 21.76
N SER A 181 -4.03 -19.34 20.52
CA SER A 181 -3.94 -20.31 19.44
C SER A 181 -2.47 -20.62 19.21
N THR A 182 -2.12 -21.88 19.05
CA THR A 182 -0.82 -22.33 18.53
C THR A 182 -0.65 -21.97 17.04
N HIS A 183 -1.69 -21.44 16.43
CA HIS A 183 -1.71 -20.89 15.07
C HIS A 183 -1.45 -19.40 15.13
N GLY A 184 -0.75 -18.88 14.11
CA GLY A 184 -0.47 -17.45 14.00
C GLY A 184 -1.74 -16.61 13.78
N ILE A 185 -1.55 -15.30 13.75
CA ILE A 185 -2.63 -14.34 13.56
C ILE A 185 -2.92 -14.21 12.06
N ASP A 186 -4.16 -14.50 11.64
CA ASP A 186 -4.66 -14.17 10.32
C ASP A 186 -5.14 -12.71 10.30
N GLN A 187 -4.30 -11.82 9.76
CA GLN A 187 -4.59 -10.39 9.71
C GLN A 187 -5.69 -10.07 8.69
N ILE A 188 -5.74 -10.80 7.56
CA ILE A 188 -6.76 -10.62 6.51
C ILE A 188 -8.15 -10.98 7.05
N ALA A 189 -8.29 -12.14 7.68
CA ALA A 189 -9.57 -12.54 8.27
C ALA A 189 -10.02 -11.54 9.36
N LYS A 190 -9.09 -11.06 10.19
CA LYS A 190 -9.39 -10.06 11.23
C LYS A 190 -9.84 -8.73 10.66
N VAL A 191 -9.15 -8.21 9.65
CA VAL A 191 -9.51 -6.91 9.07
C VAL A 191 -10.85 -6.98 8.34
N ILE A 192 -11.15 -8.08 7.63
CA ILE A 192 -12.45 -8.31 7.00
C ILE A 192 -13.57 -8.39 8.05
N GLN A 193 -13.33 -9.11 9.15
CA GLN A 193 -14.30 -9.18 10.25
C GLN A 193 -14.53 -7.80 10.88
N GLU A 194 -13.47 -7.04 11.09
CA GLU A 194 -13.55 -5.69 11.67
C GLU A 194 -14.29 -4.72 10.74
N ILE A 195 -14.04 -4.75 9.42
CA ILE A 195 -14.79 -3.95 8.44
C ILE A 195 -16.29 -4.24 8.52
N LYS A 196 -16.67 -5.50 8.67
CA LYS A 196 -18.09 -5.91 8.74
C LYS A 196 -18.78 -5.49 10.03
N THR A 197 -18.07 -5.47 11.16
CA THR A 197 -18.66 -5.25 12.49
C THR A 197 -18.43 -3.86 13.04
N ASN A 198 -17.37 -3.18 12.63
CA ASN A 198 -16.96 -1.86 13.09
C ASN A 198 -16.23 -1.09 11.97
N PRO A 199 -16.95 -0.68 10.89
CA PRO A 199 -16.34 -0.06 9.71
C PRO A 199 -15.62 1.27 10.02
N ASP A 200 -15.99 1.96 11.10
CA ASP A 200 -15.35 3.22 11.54
C ASP A 200 -14.01 3.00 12.27
N SER A 201 -13.55 1.75 12.40
CA SER A 201 -12.31 1.40 13.08
C SER A 201 -11.10 2.04 12.37
N ARG A 202 -10.21 2.63 13.17
CA ARG A 202 -8.92 3.16 12.71
C ARG A 202 -7.80 2.11 12.74
N ARG A 203 -8.15 0.83 13.00
CA ARG A 203 -7.22 -0.29 13.17
C ARG A 203 -7.30 -1.31 12.05
N LEU A 204 -7.85 -0.93 10.90
CA LEU A 204 -8.00 -1.78 9.71
C LEU A 204 -6.66 -1.92 8.98
N ILE A 205 -5.64 -2.45 9.67
CA ILE A 205 -4.25 -2.49 9.21
C ILE A 205 -3.80 -3.95 9.03
N VAL A 206 -3.08 -4.19 7.93
CA VAL A 206 -2.34 -5.44 7.66
C VAL A 206 -0.88 -5.09 7.44
N SER A 207 0.03 -5.72 8.19
CA SER A 207 1.48 -5.50 8.10
C SER A 207 2.19 -6.75 7.58
N ALA A 208 3.14 -6.56 6.68
CA ALA A 208 4.08 -7.60 6.25
C ALA A 208 5.45 -7.45 6.92
N TRP A 209 5.73 -6.30 7.55
CA TRP A 209 7.03 -6.00 8.15
C TRP A 209 7.12 -6.59 9.57
N ASN A 210 7.45 -7.87 9.66
CA ASN A 210 7.70 -8.55 10.92
C ASN A 210 9.20 -8.50 11.22
N VAL A 211 9.60 -7.61 12.12
CA VAL A 211 11.01 -7.39 12.46
C VAL A 211 11.72 -8.68 12.93
N ALA A 212 10.99 -9.59 13.57
CA ALA A 212 11.57 -10.85 14.04
C ALA A 212 11.87 -11.86 12.92
N ASP A 213 11.25 -11.69 11.75
CA ASP A 213 11.35 -12.64 10.62
C ASP A 213 12.14 -12.07 9.43
N ILE A 214 12.49 -10.78 9.44
CA ILE A 214 13.13 -10.08 8.28
C ILE A 214 14.35 -10.84 7.76
N ASP A 215 15.24 -11.27 8.66
CA ASP A 215 16.48 -11.95 8.29
C ASP A 215 16.26 -13.37 7.73
N SER A 216 15.05 -13.89 7.87
CA SER A 216 14.65 -15.22 7.35
C SER A 216 13.89 -15.12 6.03
N MET A 217 13.69 -13.92 5.49
CA MET A 217 13.00 -13.68 4.22
C MET A 217 14.01 -13.60 3.08
N ALA A 218 13.73 -14.28 1.97
CA ALA A 218 14.54 -14.18 0.76
C ALA A 218 14.57 -12.74 0.23
N LEU A 219 13.46 -12.00 0.41
CA LEU A 219 13.34 -10.57 0.09
C LEU A 219 12.49 -9.88 1.16
N PRO A 220 13.06 -8.93 1.95
CA PRO A 220 12.28 -8.13 2.89
C PRO A 220 11.15 -7.36 2.19
N PRO A 221 9.93 -7.32 2.74
CA PRO A 221 8.76 -6.77 2.08
C PRO A 221 8.94 -5.31 1.65
N CYS A 222 8.77 -5.03 0.36
CA CYS A 222 8.68 -3.66 -0.15
C CYS A 222 7.35 -3.03 0.25
N HIS A 223 6.26 -3.79 0.18
CA HIS A 223 4.93 -3.41 0.67
C HIS A 223 4.87 -3.67 2.17
N VAL A 224 5.15 -2.62 2.96
CA VAL A 224 5.36 -2.75 4.41
C VAL A 224 4.05 -3.00 5.15
N LEU A 225 3.05 -2.16 4.87
CA LEU A 225 1.71 -2.24 5.44
C LEU A 225 0.69 -1.60 4.50
N PHE A 226 -0.56 -2.03 4.67
CA PHE A 226 -1.69 -1.33 4.09
C PHE A 226 -2.80 -1.17 5.11
N GLN A 227 -3.63 -0.15 4.93
CA GLN A 227 -4.74 0.20 5.78
C GLN A 227 -5.99 0.39 4.95
N PHE A 228 -7.11 -0.17 5.41
CA PHE A 228 -8.42 0.11 4.85
C PHE A 228 -9.10 1.27 5.60
N TYR A 229 -10.01 1.91 4.89
CA TYR A 229 -10.84 2.98 5.40
C TYR A 229 -12.23 2.88 4.77
N VAL A 230 -13.26 2.93 5.60
CA VAL A 230 -14.66 2.91 5.14
C VAL A 230 -15.29 4.28 5.39
N GLN A 231 -15.95 4.82 4.38
CA GLN A 231 -16.73 6.04 4.49
C GLN A 231 -17.92 5.98 3.54
N ASP A 232 -19.11 6.26 4.03
CA ASP A 232 -20.35 6.30 3.24
C ASP A 232 -20.62 5.01 2.45
N GLY A 233 -20.20 3.85 3.01
CA GLY A 233 -20.30 2.54 2.37
C GLY A 233 -19.30 2.31 1.24
N GLU A 234 -18.23 3.10 1.17
CA GLU A 234 -17.13 2.93 0.23
C GLU A 234 -15.85 2.51 0.97
N LEU A 235 -15.20 1.47 0.45
CA LEU A 235 -13.94 0.95 0.97
C LEU A 235 -12.76 1.49 0.17
N SER A 236 -11.86 2.18 0.84
CA SER A 236 -10.57 2.63 0.30
C SER A 236 -9.40 1.88 0.94
N CYS A 237 -8.29 1.82 0.25
CA CYS A 237 -7.06 1.20 0.73
C CYS A 237 -5.87 2.14 0.55
N GLN A 238 -5.02 2.27 1.58
CA GLN A 238 -3.74 2.96 1.47
C GLN A 238 -2.59 1.97 1.70
N LEU A 239 -1.67 1.90 0.75
CA LEU A 239 -0.42 1.14 0.83
C LEU A 239 0.75 2.07 1.18
N TYR A 240 1.60 1.67 2.13
CA TYR A 240 2.95 2.21 2.27
C TYR A 240 3.97 1.22 1.70
N GLN A 241 4.67 1.66 0.65
CA GLN A 241 5.75 0.92 0.00
C GLN A 241 7.09 1.60 0.26
N ARG A 242 8.00 0.93 1.01
CA ARG A 242 9.29 1.49 1.43
C ARG A 242 10.29 1.66 0.29
N SER A 243 10.20 0.81 -0.73
CA SER A 243 11.10 0.75 -1.88
C SER A 243 10.29 0.41 -3.13
N ALA A 244 10.33 1.25 -4.14
CA ALA A 244 9.41 1.22 -5.25
C ALA A 244 10.12 1.43 -6.59
N ASP A 245 10.41 0.34 -7.32
CA ASP A 245 10.79 0.39 -8.73
C ASP A 245 9.62 0.94 -9.54
N LEU A 246 9.74 2.19 -9.93
CA LEU A 246 8.67 2.91 -10.58
C LEU A 246 8.33 2.35 -11.97
N PHE A 247 9.32 1.76 -12.67
CA PHE A 247 9.08 1.29 -14.04
C PHE A 247 8.49 -0.11 -14.11
N LEU A 248 9.05 -1.10 -13.40
CA LEU A 248 8.57 -2.49 -13.44
C LEU A 248 7.61 -2.81 -12.31
N GLY A 249 7.95 -2.49 -11.05
CA GLY A 249 7.20 -2.91 -9.87
C GLY A 249 5.92 -2.12 -9.63
N VAL A 250 6.00 -0.79 -9.58
CA VAL A 250 4.86 0.07 -9.19
C VAL A 250 3.60 -0.17 -10.01
N PRO A 251 3.64 -0.35 -11.36
CA PRO A 251 2.43 -0.67 -12.12
C PRO A 251 1.72 -1.95 -11.70
N PHE A 252 2.49 -3.00 -11.34
CA PHE A 252 1.98 -4.24 -10.80
C PHE A 252 1.34 -4.02 -9.43
N ASN A 253 2.01 -3.24 -8.56
CA ASN A 253 1.55 -2.98 -7.21
C ASN A 253 0.25 -2.16 -7.21
N ILE A 254 0.12 -1.14 -8.08
CA ILE A 254 -1.12 -0.38 -8.24
C ILE A 254 -2.27 -1.31 -8.60
N ALA A 255 -2.09 -2.17 -9.61
CA ALA A 255 -3.13 -3.10 -10.05
C ALA A 255 -3.45 -4.15 -8.98
N SER A 256 -2.44 -4.72 -8.30
CA SER A 256 -2.60 -5.74 -7.27
C SER A 256 -3.40 -5.23 -6.07
N TYR A 257 -3.04 -4.05 -5.52
CA TYR A 257 -3.74 -3.50 -4.36
C TYR A 257 -5.11 -2.89 -4.71
N SER A 258 -5.27 -2.39 -5.93
CA SER A 258 -6.60 -2.03 -6.43
C SER A 258 -7.50 -3.26 -6.52
N LEU A 259 -6.97 -4.38 -7.02
CA LEU A 259 -7.71 -5.64 -7.09
C LEU A 259 -8.06 -6.17 -5.69
N LEU A 260 -7.11 -6.15 -4.74
CA LEU A 260 -7.36 -6.50 -3.34
C LEU A 260 -8.46 -5.62 -2.73
N THR A 261 -8.48 -4.32 -3.04
CA THR A 261 -9.50 -3.39 -2.56
C THR A 261 -10.89 -3.78 -3.09
N LEU A 262 -10.99 -4.10 -4.39
CA LEU A 262 -12.24 -4.59 -4.99
C LEU A 262 -12.72 -5.89 -4.35
N MET A 263 -11.81 -6.85 -4.12
CA MET A 263 -12.13 -8.15 -3.49
C MET A 263 -12.65 -7.97 -2.06
N VAL A 264 -11.95 -7.16 -1.25
CA VAL A 264 -12.35 -6.91 0.15
C VAL A 264 -13.65 -6.11 0.19
N ALA A 265 -13.85 -5.13 -0.69
CA ALA A 265 -15.11 -4.40 -0.80
C ALA A 265 -16.27 -5.36 -1.06
N GLN A 266 -16.14 -6.26 -2.05
CA GLN A 266 -17.18 -7.24 -2.38
C GLN A 266 -17.52 -8.16 -1.20
N VAL A 267 -16.52 -8.76 -0.54
CA VAL A 267 -16.77 -9.70 0.57
C VAL A 267 -17.25 -9.02 1.85
N CYS A 268 -17.13 -7.71 1.94
CA CYS A 268 -17.63 -6.89 3.05
C CYS A 268 -18.92 -6.12 2.73
N ASP A 269 -19.53 -6.37 1.55
CA ASP A 269 -20.70 -5.65 1.06
C ASP A 269 -20.53 -4.12 1.01
N GLN A 270 -19.30 -3.67 0.69
CA GLN A 270 -18.95 -2.27 0.48
C GLN A 270 -18.79 -1.97 -1.02
N ARG A 271 -18.93 -0.69 -1.39
CA ARG A 271 -18.55 -0.23 -2.73
C ARG A 271 -17.06 0.10 -2.77
N PRO A 272 -16.39 -0.05 -3.92
CA PRO A 272 -15.02 0.42 -4.08
C PRO A 272 -14.93 1.95 -3.94
N GLY A 273 -13.93 2.44 -3.21
CA GLY A 273 -13.58 3.85 -3.09
C GLY A 273 -12.30 4.19 -3.85
N GLU A 274 -11.20 4.45 -3.13
CA GLU A 274 -9.91 4.83 -3.70
C GLU A 274 -8.79 3.85 -3.30
N PHE A 275 -7.80 3.70 -4.17
CA PHE A 275 -6.49 3.19 -3.79
C PHE A 275 -5.49 4.35 -3.66
N VAL A 276 -4.86 4.45 -2.51
CA VAL A 276 -3.84 5.46 -2.20
C VAL A 276 -2.49 4.76 -2.08
N HIS A 277 -1.53 5.13 -2.92
CA HIS A 277 -0.20 4.55 -2.92
C HIS A 277 0.81 5.57 -2.37
N THR A 278 1.37 5.27 -1.20
CA THR A 278 2.39 6.10 -0.54
C THR A 278 3.74 5.41 -0.65
N PHE A 279 4.73 6.17 -1.09
CA PHE A 279 6.07 5.69 -1.38
C PHE A 279 7.09 6.23 -0.39
N GLY A 280 8.02 5.39 0.05
CA GLY A 280 9.26 5.80 0.69
C GLY A 280 10.31 6.18 -0.37
N ASP A 281 11.19 5.24 -0.73
CA ASP A 281 12.15 5.40 -1.83
C ASP A 281 11.47 5.05 -3.15
N LEU A 282 11.07 6.08 -3.90
CA LEU A 282 10.51 5.96 -5.25
C LEU A 282 11.62 6.17 -6.26
N HIS A 283 11.94 5.14 -7.06
CA HIS A 283 13.12 5.19 -7.93
C HIS A 283 12.89 4.62 -9.32
N LEU A 284 13.73 5.09 -10.25
CA LEU A 284 13.94 4.54 -11.59
C LEU A 284 15.38 4.04 -11.69
N TYR A 285 15.57 2.82 -12.08
CA TYR A 285 16.91 2.30 -12.41
C TYR A 285 17.50 3.03 -13.63
N GLN A 286 18.81 3.23 -13.65
CA GLN A 286 19.50 3.96 -14.73
C GLN A 286 19.24 3.33 -16.10
N ASN A 287 19.20 2.00 -16.19
CA ASN A 287 18.90 1.26 -17.41
C ASN A 287 17.42 1.29 -17.83
N HIS A 288 16.53 1.94 -17.03
CA HIS A 288 15.12 2.13 -17.34
C HIS A 288 14.77 3.55 -17.81
N LEU A 289 15.68 4.53 -17.73
CA LEU A 289 15.37 5.94 -17.97
C LEU A 289 14.83 6.19 -19.38
N GLU A 290 15.48 5.62 -20.41
CA GLU A 290 15.01 5.74 -21.79
C GLU A 290 13.65 5.05 -22.01
N LYS A 291 13.42 3.92 -21.33
CA LYS A 291 12.14 3.20 -21.39
C LYS A 291 11.00 4.00 -20.72
N ALA A 292 11.32 4.73 -19.65
CA ALA A 292 10.37 5.63 -19.02
C ALA A 292 10.01 6.82 -19.93
N ARG A 293 11.00 7.39 -20.64
CA ARG A 293 10.76 8.45 -21.65
C ARG A 293 9.93 7.94 -22.84
N GLU A 294 10.24 6.74 -23.36
CA GLU A 294 9.44 6.06 -24.37
C GLU A 294 7.98 5.91 -23.90
N GLN A 295 7.77 5.45 -22.67
CA GLN A 295 6.42 5.28 -22.13
C GLN A 295 5.67 6.59 -22.00
N LEU A 296 6.34 7.68 -21.60
CA LEU A 296 5.75 9.01 -21.49
C LEU A 296 5.42 9.66 -22.84
N SER A 297 6.03 9.23 -23.95
CA SER A 297 5.72 9.69 -25.29
C SER A 297 4.46 9.06 -25.89
N ARG A 298 3.90 8.03 -25.25
CA ARG A 298 2.72 7.32 -25.73
C ARG A 298 1.43 7.97 -25.23
N ASP A 299 0.44 8.07 -26.10
CA ASP A 299 -0.87 8.57 -25.75
C ASP A 299 -1.57 7.65 -24.75
N CYS A 300 -2.28 8.26 -23.81
CA CYS A 300 -3.16 7.53 -22.90
C CYS A 300 -4.37 6.98 -23.64
N ARG A 301 -4.76 5.74 -23.32
CA ARG A 301 -6.00 5.13 -23.76
C ARG A 301 -6.96 4.97 -22.58
N PRO A 302 -8.27 4.79 -22.81
CA PRO A 302 -9.24 4.58 -21.74
C PRO A 302 -8.82 3.44 -20.81
N LEU A 303 -9.07 3.61 -19.51
CA LEU A 303 -8.83 2.56 -18.53
C LEU A 303 -9.86 1.44 -18.67
N PRO A 304 -9.45 0.18 -18.44
CA PRO A 304 -10.36 -0.95 -18.39
C PRO A 304 -11.24 -0.93 -17.15
N ARG A 305 -12.22 -1.84 -17.13
CA ARG A 305 -12.98 -2.18 -15.94
C ARG A 305 -12.61 -3.58 -15.47
N MET A 306 -12.60 -3.80 -14.15
CA MET A 306 -12.46 -5.11 -13.55
C MET A 306 -13.82 -5.54 -13.02
N ARG A 307 -14.31 -6.70 -13.49
CA ARG A 307 -15.52 -7.33 -12.97
C ARG A 307 -15.13 -8.57 -12.17
N LEU A 308 -15.60 -8.65 -10.94
CA LEU A 308 -15.46 -9.82 -10.09
C LEU A 308 -16.72 -10.69 -10.19
N ASN A 309 -16.57 -12.01 -10.07
CA ASN A 309 -17.68 -12.92 -9.96
C ASN A 309 -18.50 -12.61 -8.69
N PRO A 310 -19.77 -12.15 -8.81
CA PRO A 310 -20.55 -11.72 -7.65
C PRO A 310 -20.99 -12.89 -6.75
N ALA A 311 -20.85 -14.14 -7.21
CA ALA A 311 -21.14 -15.32 -6.43
C ALA A 311 -20.09 -15.58 -5.34
N VAL A 312 -18.87 -15.05 -5.47
CA VAL A 312 -17.81 -15.21 -4.46
C VAL A 312 -18.11 -14.34 -3.25
N LYS A 313 -18.21 -14.96 -2.06
CA LYS A 313 -18.61 -14.32 -0.80
C LYS A 313 -17.52 -14.32 0.26
N THR A 314 -16.45 -15.09 0.08
CA THR A 314 -15.30 -15.09 0.99
C THR A 314 -14.01 -14.78 0.24
N ILE A 315 -13.04 -14.20 0.95
CA ILE A 315 -11.77 -13.82 0.33
C ILE A 315 -10.95 -15.03 -0.14
N ASP A 316 -11.19 -16.19 0.48
CA ASP A 316 -10.46 -17.43 0.22
C ASP A 316 -11.03 -18.22 -0.97
N ASP A 317 -12.24 -17.89 -1.42
CA ASP A 317 -12.91 -18.61 -2.52
C ASP A 317 -12.55 -18.06 -3.91
N PHE A 318 -11.91 -16.90 -4.00
CA PHE A 318 -11.50 -16.33 -5.28
C PHE A 318 -10.52 -17.23 -6.03
N LYS A 319 -10.78 -17.41 -7.32
CA LYS A 319 -9.93 -18.10 -8.29
C LYS A 319 -9.65 -17.19 -9.46
N PHE A 320 -8.69 -17.55 -10.30
CA PHE A 320 -8.32 -16.76 -11.47
C PHE A 320 -9.51 -16.46 -12.41
N GLU A 321 -10.41 -17.40 -12.54
CA GLU A 321 -11.59 -17.33 -13.42
C GLU A 321 -12.66 -16.34 -12.92
N ASP A 322 -12.56 -15.88 -11.67
CA ASP A 322 -13.49 -14.93 -11.07
C ASP A 322 -13.19 -13.46 -11.43
N PHE A 323 -12.12 -13.23 -12.20
CA PHE A 323 -11.68 -11.91 -12.61
C PHE A 323 -11.85 -11.71 -14.11
N GLU A 324 -12.67 -10.74 -14.51
CA GLU A 324 -12.87 -10.39 -15.90
C GLU A 324 -12.42 -8.95 -16.17
N LEU A 325 -11.42 -8.80 -17.05
CA LEU A 325 -10.93 -7.50 -17.49
C LEU A 325 -11.65 -7.08 -18.77
N ILE A 326 -12.35 -5.96 -18.71
CA ILE A 326 -13.20 -5.47 -19.81
C ILE A 326 -12.59 -4.20 -20.38
N GLY A 327 -12.41 -4.15 -21.72
CA GLY A 327 -11.98 -2.95 -22.45
C GLY A 327 -10.49 -2.62 -22.29
N TYR A 328 -9.61 -3.59 -22.03
CA TYR A 328 -8.18 -3.35 -21.94
C TYR A 328 -7.52 -3.32 -23.32
N ASP A 329 -7.21 -2.12 -23.79
CA ASP A 329 -6.51 -1.84 -25.07
C ASP A 329 -5.20 -1.09 -24.81
N PRO A 330 -4.12 -1.73 -24.37
CA PRO A 330 -2.85 -1.08 -24.07
C PRO A 330 -1.97 -0.96 -25.32
N HIS A 331 -1.02 0.00 -25.28
CA HIS A 331 0.14 -0.05 -26.16
C HIS A 331 0.98 -1.31 -25.88
N PRO A 332 1.82 -1.73 -26.84
CA PRO A 332 2.70 -2.88 -26.65
C PRO A 332 3.56 -2.79 -25.39
N ALA A 333 3.92 -3.94 -24.81
CA ALA A 333 4.81 -3.98 -23.66
C ALA A 333 6.18 -3.32 -23.98
N ILE A 334 6.75 -2.66 -22.98
CA ILE A 334 8.13 -2.17 -23.03
C ILE A 334 8.97 -3.10 -22.15
N LYS A 335 9.85 -3.87 -22.79
CA LYS A 335 10.75 -4.78 -22.08
C LYS A 335 11.89 -3.99 -21.43
N ALA A 336 12.21 -4.34 -20.18
CA ALA A 336 13.34 -3.80 -19.44
C ALA A 336 13.99 -4.92 -18.60
N PRO A 337 15.31 -4.86 -18.35
CA PRO A 337 15.99 -5.83 -17.50
C PRO A 337 15.53 -5.66 -16.05
N ILE A 338 15.44 -6.78 -15.33
CA ILE A 338 15.21 -6.76 -13.88
C ILE A 338 16.55 -6.50 -13.20
N ALA A 339 16.58 -5.58 -12.22
CA ALA A 339 17.75 -5.36 -11.38
C ALA A 339 17.66 -6.30 -10.16
N VAL A 340 18.58 -7.25 -10.04
CA VAL A 340 18.63 -8.32 -9.01
C VAL A 340 19.89 -8.21 -8.17
#